data_5f2d7f1c670c155ec5a7cd2ef9c6082f
#
_entry.id   5f2d7f1c670c155ec5a7cd2ef9c6082f
#
_cell.length_a   1.000
_cell.length_b   1.000
_cell.length_c   1.000
_cell.angle_alpha   90.00
_cell.angle_beta   90.00
_cell.angle_gamma   90.00
#
_symmetry.space_group_name_H-M   'P 1'
#
loop_
_entity.id
_entity.type
_entity.pdbx_description
1 polymer ?
#
loop_
_entity_poly.entity_id
_entity_poly.type
_entity_poly.pdbx_seq_one_letter_code
_entity_poly.pdbx_strand_id
1 'polypeptide(L)' 'MLFLDVNLGEGRSARIVIYEGEDYNQVIEEFSEEYNLNEKKVRKLRDVI' A
#
# COMPACT_ATOMS: atom_id res chain seq x y z
N MET A 1 5.46 -7.71 -12.23
CA MET A 1 4.61 -7.74 -11.04
C MET A 1 5.42 -7.38 -9.81
N LEU A 2 4.93 -6.45 -9.04
CA LEU A 2 5.55 -6.01 -7.79
C LEU A 2 4.61 -6.30 -6.64
N PHE A 3 5.11 -6.84 -5.56
CA PHE A 3 4.29 -7.00 -4.38
C PHE A 3 5.04 -6.51 -3.14
N LEU A 4 4.28 -6.02 -2.19
CA LEU A 4 4.80 -5.32 -1.04
C LEU A 4 4.02 -5.74 0.20
N ASP A 5 4.71 -6.10 1.25
CA ASP A 5 4.06 -6.43 2.51
C ASP A 5 4.01 -5.19 3.38
N VAL A 6 2.81 -4.87 3.84
CA VAL A 6 2.58 -3.68 4.65
C VAL A 6 2.19 -4.11 6.06
N ASN A 7 2.91 -3.61 7.04
CA ASN A 7 2.60 -3.86 8.43
C ASN A 7 1.55 -2.86 8.90
N LEU A 8 0.38 -3.35 9.27
CA LEU A 8 -0.74 -2.51 9.73
C LEU A 8 -0.73 -2.30 11.23
N GLY A 9 0.22 -2.90 11.93
CA GLY A 9 0.28 -2.82 13.39
C GLY A 9 -0.57 -3.89 14.05
N GLU A 10 -0.40 -4.06 15.34
CA GLU A 10 -1.18 -5.00 16.15
C GLU A 10 -1.17 -6.44 15.59
N GLY A 11 -0.07 -6.85 15.02
CA GLY A 11 0.07 -8.19 14.46
C GLY A 11 -0.66 -8.38 13.13
N ARG A 12 -1.11 -7.32 12.51
CA ARG A 12 -1.81 -7.39 11.23
C ARG A 12 -0.89 -6.96 10.10
N SER A 13 -1.06 -7.61 8.98
CA SER A 13 -0.29 -7.24 7.78
C SER A 13 -1.16 -7.47 6.55
N ALA A 14 -0.83 -6.77 5.49
CA ALA A 14 -1.52 -6.89 4.22
C ALA A 14 -0.50 -6.84 3.09
N ARG A 15 -0.88 -7.36 1.94
CA ARG A 15 -0.01 -7.37 0.77
C ARG A 15 -0.64 -6.57 -0.35
N ILE A 16 0.17 -5.69 -0.92
CA ILE A 16 -0.22 -4.94 -2.10
C ILE A 16 0.42 -5.61 -3.31
N VAL A 17 -0.37 -5.87 -4.33
CA VAL A 17 0.15 -6.43 -5.57
C VAL A 17 -0.09 -5.41 -6.67
N ILE A 18 0.96 -5.04 -7.37
CA ILE A 18 0.89 -4.08 -8.47
C ILE A 18 1.37 -4.77 -9.73
N TYR A 19 0.51 -4.86 -10.71
CA TYR A 19 0.84 -5.49 -11.98
C TYR A 19 1.46 -4.47 -12.92
N GLU A 20 2.20 -4.98 -13.88
CA GLU A 20 2.83 -4.14 -14.89
C GLU A 20 1.78 -3.33 -15.63
N GLY A 21 2.03 -2.03 -15.76
CA GLY A 21 1.09 -1.13 -16.41
C GLY A 21 0.08 -0.47 -15.50
N GLU A 22 0.03 -0.87 -14.24
CA GLU A 22 -0.87 -0.25 -13.27
C GLU A 22 -0.27 1.03 -12.70
N ASP A 23 -1.16 1.94 -12.30
CA ASP A 23 -0.75 3.20 -11.69
C ASP A 23 -0.53 2.98 -10.19
N TYR A 24 0.69 3.17 -9.73
CA TYR A 24 1.05 3.02 -8.33
C TYR A 24 0.20 3.88 -7.42
N ASN A 25 0.00 5.13 -7.81
CA ASN A 25 -0.74 6.07 -6.99
C ASN A 25 -2.17 5.62 -6.76
N GLN A 26 -2.79 5.10 -7.80
CA GLN A 26 -4.15 4.62 -7.71
C GLN A 26 -4.25 3.38 -6.83
N VAL A 27 -3.32 2.47 -6.98
CA VAL A 27 -3.29 1.25 -6.17
C VAL A 27 -3.11 1.58 -4.69
N ILE A 28 -2.19 2.48 -4.39
CA ILE A 28 -1.94 2.91 -3.02
C ILE A 28 -3.17 3.61 -2.44
N GLU A 29 -3.80 4.45 -3.24
CA GLU A 29 -4.98 5.19 -2.81
C GLU A 29 -6.13 4.24 -2.46
N GLU A 30 -6.40 3.28 -3.31
CA GLU A 30 -7.43 2.29 -3.07
C GLU A 30 -7.11 1.45 -1.83
N PHE A 31 -5.87 1.05 -1.69
CA PHE A 31 -5.43 0.28 -0.55
C PHE A 31 -5.59 1.06 0.75
N SER A 32 -5.21 2.33 0.74
CA SER A 32 -5.29 3.16 1.92
C SER A 32 -6.74 3.40 2.35
N GLU A 33 -7.64 3.52 1.40
CA GLU A 33 -9.05 3.67 1.69
C GLU A 33 -9.64 2.40 2.29
N GLU A 34 -9.30 1.27 1.71
CA GLU A 34 -9.81 -0.02 2.17
C GLU A 34 -9.37 -0.35 3.58
N TYR A 35 -8.11 -0.02 3.90
CA TYR A 35 -7.54 -0.33 5.20
C TYR A 35 -7.51 0.87 6.13
N ASN A 36 -8.05 1.98 5.70
CA ASN A 36 -8.15 3.21 6.49
C ASN A 36 -6.79 3.63 7.06
N LEU A 37 -5.80 3.69 6.22
CA LEU A 37 -4.45 4.07 6.61
C LEU A 37 -4.33 5.58 6.78
N ASN A 38 -3.47 6.01 7.70
CA ASN A 38 -3.22 7.42 7.89
C ASN A 38 -2.20 7.94 6.88
N GLU A 39 -2.01 9.25 6.85
CA GLU A 39 -1.09 9.91 5.93
C GLU A 39 0.34 9.41 6.04
N LYS A 40 0.78 9.15 7.25
CA LYS A 40 2.15 8.68 7.48
C LYS A 40 2.41 7.36 6.79
N LYS A 41 1.46 6.45 6.88
CA LYS A 41 1.59 5.14 6.26
C LYS A 41 1.52 5.21 4.75
N VAL A 42 0.62 6.05 4.23
CA VAL A 42 0.50 6.26 2.80
C VAL A 42 1.79 6.85 2.23
N ARG A 43 2.36 7.83 2.92
CA ARG A 43 3.61 8.45 2.51
C ARG A 43 4.75 7.44 2.49
N LYS A 44 4.81 6.58 3.49
CA LYS A 44 5.83 5.56 3.57
C LYS A 44 5.73 4.56 2.44
N LEU A 45 4.51 4.19 2.06
CA LEU A 45 4.29 3.30 0.94
C LEU A 45 4.77 3.90 -0.37
N ARG A 46 4.49 5.17 -0.58
CA ARG A 46 4.95 5.86 -1.78
C ARG A 46 6.46 5.96 -1.85
N ASP A 47 7.07 6.07 -0.70
CA ASP A 47 8.52 6.19 -0.59
C ASP A 47 9.22 4.86 -0.92
N VAL A 48 8.59 3.76 -0.56
CA VAL A 48 9.13 2.42 -0.80
C VAL A 48 9.00 2.01 -2.26
N ILE A 49 7.94 2.43 -2.90
CA ILE A 49 7.72 2.14 -4.31
C ILE A 49 8.46 3.14 -5.17
#